data_5a76f4c155d56100d955a50eb901c522
#
_entry.id   5a76f4c155d56100d955a50eb901c522
#
_cell.length_a   1.000
_cell.length_b   1.000
_cell.length_c   1.000
_cell.angle_alpha   90.00
_cell.angle_beta   90.00
_cell.angle_gamma   90.00
#
_symmetry.space_group_name_H-M   'P 1'
#
loop_
_entity.id
_entity.type
_entity.pdbx_description
1 polymer ?
#
loop_
_entity_poly.entity_id
_entity_poly.type
_entity_poly.pdbx_seq_one_letter_code
_entity_poly.pdbx_strand_id
1 'polypeptide(L)'
;MEIFLYIILFLIGIFFGSFYTLAVYRIPKRQDITHTHSYCPNCNHKLGLLDLIPIFSYIFLKGKCRYCNEKIRPRYLILETLSGLLFVVLGYVMKLDLLNLSTIKIVEFSFMVLYFTFIILISGIDKENRKMDKMVSVYGIVISIMYMLYLCIVENANIYRYGIYLALYIIVLILDTITLKRFAKNSYLTGILLMIITMLVFTGRYVTINSIIITLLAMAIYLLIYKIIERKDKNRRTDKQISKTISIGFYLGFSNLLSLIFVLYCSNFVLWIGG
;
A
#
# COMPACT_ATOMS: atom_id res chain seq x y z
N MET A 1 -16.61 25.37 -1.70
CA MET A 1 -15.82 24.91 -0.55
C MET A 1 -15.33 23.45 -0.70
N GLU A 2 -16.14 22.55 -1.19
CA GLU A 2 -15.74 21.15 -1.42
C GLU A 2 -14.52 20.99 -2.35
N ILE A 3 -14.50 21.72 -3.48
CA ILE A 3 -13.37 21.67 -4.42
C ILE A 3 -12.05 22.04 -3.73
N PHE A 4 -12.07 23.03 -2.84
CA PHE A 4 -10.90 23.45 -2.08
C PHE A 4 -10.37 22.32 -1.16
N LEU A 5 -11.28 21.59 -0.49
CA LEU A 5 -10.93 20.44 0.33
C LEU A 5 -10.23 19.35 -0.53
N TYR A 6 -10.79 19.03 -1.69
CA TYR A 6 -10.21 18.00 -2.57
C TYR A 6 -8.84 18.41 -3.14
N ILE A 7 -8.62 19.71 -3.40
CA ILE A 7 -7.30 20.22 -3.78
C ILE A 7 -6.29 20.01 -2.63
N ILE A 8 -6.69 20.33 -1.38
CA ILE A 8 -5.83 20.10 -0.21
C ILE A 8 -5.52 18.62 -0.05
N LEU A 9 -6.52 17.75 -0.13
CA LEU A 9 -6.32 16.30 -0.02
C LEU A 9 -5.40 15.77 -1.13
N PHE A 10 -5.55 16.25 -2.36
CA PHE A 10 -4.66 15.91 -3.45
C PHE A 10 -3.21 16.33 -3.14
N LEU A 11 -2.99 17.56 -2.69
CA LEU A 11 -1.67 18.06 -2.33
C LEU A 11 -1.05 17.24 -1.20
N ILE A 12 -1.79 16.95 -0.14
CA ILE A 12 -1.32 16.06 0.94
C ILE A 12 -0.96 14.69 0.36
N GLY A 13 -1.82 14.11 -0.46
CA GLY A 13 -1.62 12.80 -1.06
C GLY A 13 -0.37 12.71 -1.94
N ILE A 14 -0.03 13.75 -2.72
CA ILE A 14 1.19 13.74 -3.54
C ILE A 14 2.46 13.81 -2.68
N PHE A 15 2.44 14.53 -1.53
CA PHE A 15 3.56 14.53 -0.59
C PHE A 15 3.76 13.15 0.05
N PHE A 16 2.67 12.47 0.45
CA PHE A 16 2.73 11.09 0.89
C PHE A 16 3.26 10.16 -0.19
N GLY A 17 2.84 10.34 -1.45
CA GLY A 17 3.34 9.57 -2.59
C GLY A 17 4.84 9.69 -2.79
N SER A 18 5.38 10.90 -2.67
CA SER A 18 6.83 11.16 -2.72
C SER A 18 7.56 10.46 -1.58
N PHE A 19 7.02 10.52 -0.35
CA PHE A 19 7.53 9.78 0.80
C PHE A 19 7.48 8.25 0.57
N TYR A 20 6.40 7.70 0.02
CA TYR A 20 6.29 6.25 -0.24
C TYR A 20 7.36 5.75 -1.20
N THR A 21 7.69 6.51 -2.24
CA THR A 21 8.74 6.11 -3.20
C THR A 21 10.10 6.02 -2.54
N LEU A 22 10.42 6.95 -1.66
CA LEU A 22 11.65 6.96 -0.89
C LEU A 22 11.68 5.83 0.14
N ALA A 23 10.58 5.62 0.87
CA ALA A 23 10.47 4.60 1.91
C ALA A 23 10.59 3.18 1.33
N VAL A 24 9.90 2.88 0.22
CA VAL A 24 10.00 1.58 -0.49
C VAL A 24 11.43 1.25 -0.89
N TYR A 25 12.24 2.27 -1.26
CA TYR A 25 13.64 2.07 -1.62
C TYR A 25 14.55 1.91 -0.40
N ARG A 26 14.37 2.71 0.65
CA ARG A 26 15.28 2.82 1.80
C ARG A 26 15.04 1.79 2.89
N ILE A 27 13.77 1.45 3.21
CA ILE A 27 13.42 0.52 4.29
C ILE A 27 14.11 -0.84 4.11
N PRO A 28 14.06 -1.51 2.95
CA PRO A 28 14.70 -2.81 2.77
C PRO A 28 16.24 -2.76 2.86
N LYS A 29 16.82 -1.59 2.62
CA LYS A 29 18.26 -1.34 2.69
C LYS A 29 18.74 -0.90 4.06
N ARG A 30 17.84 -0.78 5.04
CA ARG A 30 18.14 -0.27 6.38
C ARG A 30 18.74 1.13 6.37
N GLN A 31 18.40 1.95 5.37
CA GLN A 31 18.84 3.33 5.25
C GLN A 31 17.91 4.27 6.00
N ASP A 32 18.45 5.36 6.53
CA ASP A 32 17.67 6.38 7.22
C ASP A 32 16.68 7.06 6.26
N ILE A 33 15.42 7.14 6.70
CA ILE A 33 14.31 7.70 5.93
C ILE A 33 14.13 9.20 6.21
N THR A 34 14.56 9.65 7.41
CA THR A 34 14.21 10.98 7.95
C THR A 34 15.33 11.99 7.88
N HIS A 35 16.56 11.61 8.21
CA HIS A 35 17.68 12.56 8.36
C HIS A 35 18.58 12.67 7.13
N THR A 36 18.57 11.69 6.24
CA THR A 36 19.40 11.76 5.02
C THR A 36 18.68 12.48 3.89
N HIS A 37 19.34 13.53 3.39
CA HIS A 37 18.84 14.26 2.22
C HIS A 37 18.62 13.35 1.01
N SER A 38 17.66 13.71 0.16
CA SER A 38 17.48 13.06 -1.13
C SER A 38 18.65 13.45 -2.05
N TYR A 39 19.12 12.49 -2.82
CA TYR A 39 20.23 12.65 -3.76
C TYR A 39 19.96 11.93 -5.07
N CYS A 40 20.58 12.39 -6.15
CA CYS A 40 20.53 11.70 -7.43
C CYS A 40 21.39 10.42 -7.36
N PRO A 41 20.85 9.23 -7.67
CA PRO A 41 21.63 7.99 -7.59
C PRO A 41 22.77 7.89 -8.62
N ASN A 42 22.74 8.72 -9.66
CA ASN A 42 23.75 8.71 -10.73
C ASN A 42 24.92 9.66 -10.43
N CYS A 43 24.63 10.91 -10.06
CA CYS A 43 25.68 11.91 -9.80
C CYS A 43 25.94 12.20 -8.32
N ASN A 44 25.19 11.57 -7.41
CA ASN A 44 25.24 11.75 -5.96
C ASN A 44 25.03 13.19 -5.47
N HIS A 45 24.59 14.11 -6.37
CA HIS A 45 24.30 15.48 -5.97
C HIS A 45 23.10 15.54 -5.05
N LYS A 46 23.18 16.33 -3.97
CA LYS A 46 22.05 16.62 -3.06
C LYS A 46 20.96 17.36 -3.80
N LEU A 47 19.71 16.88 -3.71
CA LEU A 47 18.54 17.51 -4.32
C LEU A 47 18.07 18.67 -3.43
N GLY A 48 17.82 19.82 -4.06
CA GLY A 48 17.26 21.01 -3.39
C GLY A 48 15.75 20.88 -3.21
N LEU A 49 15.15 21.81 -2.44
CA LEU A 49 13.70 21.82 -2.20
C LEU A 49 12.88 21.87 -3.49
N LEU A 50 13.32 22.66 -4.48
CA LEU A 50 12.64 22.77 -5.78
C LEU A 50 12.71 21.49 -6.61
N ASP A 51 13.72 20.64 -6.39
CA ASP A 51 13.85 19.35 -7.06
C ASP A 51 12.98 18.27 -6.42
N LEU A 52 12.46 18.54 -5.21
CA LEU A 52 11.66 17.62 -4.40
C LEU A 52 10.16 17.96 -4.38
N ILE A 53 9.72 19.04 -5.05
CA ILE A 53 8.29 19.34 -5.16
C ILE A 53 7.64 18.24 -6.00
N PRO A 54 6.74 17.41 -5.38
CA PRO A 54 6.17 16.26 -6.08
C PRO A 54 5.42 16.67 -7.35
N ILE A 55 5.47 15.82 -8.39
CA ILE A 55 4.87 16.06 -9.72
C ILE A 55 5.51 17.25 -10.44
N PHE A 56 5.54 18.44 -9.83
CA PHE A 56 5.98 19.67 -10.48
C PHE A 56 7.47 19.60 -10.87
N SER A 57 8.34 19.15 -9.98
CA SER A 57 9.77 19.01 -10.29
C SER A 57 10.00 18.08 -11.48
N TYR A 58 9.26 16.95 -11.54
CA TYR A 58 9.37 16.01 -12.66
C TYR A 58 8.95 16.64 -13.99
N ILE A 59 7.85 17.39 -14.01
CA ILE A 59 7.32 18.06 -15.21
C ILE A 59 8.29 19.16 -15.67
N PHE A 60 8.70 20.07 -14.75
CA PHE A 60 9.60 21.18 -15.10
C PHE A 60 10.98 20.71 -15.55
N LEU A 61 11.50 19.64 -14.97
CA LEU A 61 12.78 19.05 -15.35
C LEU A 61 12.64 18.03 -16.52
N LYS A 62 11.46 17.89 -17.11
CA LYS A 62 11.18 16.98 -18.24
C LYS A 62 11.63 15.54 -17.94
N GLY A 63 11.47 15.10 -16.69
CA GLY A 63 11.85 13.77 -16.23
C GLY A 63 13.36 13.52 -16.19
N LYS A 64 14.19 14.58 -16.02
CA LYS A 64 15.65 14.48 -15.97
C LYS A 64 16.23 15.12 -14.71
N CYS A 65 17.37 14.64 -14.26
CA CYS A 65 18.09 15.29 -13.18
C CYS A 65 18.60 16.67 -13.62
N ARG A 66 18.43 17.69 -12.78
CA ARG A 66 18.89 19.07 -13.05
C ARG A 66 20.41 19.18 -13.28
N TYR A 67 21.19 18.30 -12.61
CA TYR A 67 22.65 18.41 -12.53
C TYR A 67 23.37 17.52 -13.55
N CYS A 68 22.90 16.29 -13.77
CA CYS A 68 23.55 15.33 -14.68
C CYS A 68 22.71 14.94 -15.90
N ASN A 69 21.49 15.47 -16.04
CA ASN A 69 20.55 15.18 -17.12
C ASN A 69 20.14 13.69 -17.27
N GLU A 70 20.50 12.84 -16.29
CA GLU A 70 20.06 11.43 -16.27
C GLU A 70 18.55 11.33 -16.11
N LYS A 71 17.95 10.36 -16.80
CA LYS A 71 16.48 10.14 -16.80
C LYS A 71 15.99 9.66 -15.44
N ILE A 72 14.99 10.36 -14.90
CA ILE A 72 14.26 9.95 -13.70
C ILE A 72 13.18 8.93 -14.09
N ARG A 73 13.09 7.84 -13.36
CA ARG A 73 12.11 6.77 -13.64
C ARG A 73 10.69 7.30 -13.50
N PRO A 74 9.78 7.07 -14.49
CA PRO A 74 8.40 7.58 -14.48
C PRO A 74 7.57 7.09 -13.27
N ARG A 75 7.99 6.00 -12.62
CA ARG A 75 7.31 5.44 -11.44
C ARG A 75 7.12 6.46 -10.31
N TYR A 76 8.02 7.43 -10.16
CA TYR A 76 7.90 8.48 -9.14
C TYR A 76 6.66 9.32 -9.40
N LEU A 77 6.55 9.86 -10.61
CA LEU A 77 5.39 10.65 -11.04
C LEU A 77 4.07 9.85 -10.89
N ILE A 78 4.09 8.58 -11.33
CA ILE A 78 2.88 7.71 -11.26
C ILE A 78 2.45 7.49 -9.82
N LEU A 79 3.38 7.17 -8.90
CA LEU A 79 3.03 6.93 -7.50
C LEU A 79 2.59 8.20 -6.79
N GLU A 80 3.21 9.34 -7.06
CA GLU A 80 2.79 10.63 -6.51
C GLU A 80 1.36 10.98 -6.97
N THR A 81 1.08 10.88 -8.27
CA THR A 81 -0.24 11.18 -8.84
C THR A 81 -1.29 10.21 -8.30
N LEU A 82 -1.01 8.90 -8.28
CA LEU A 82 -1.93 7.89 -7.77
C LEU A 82 -2.23 8.09 -6.28
N SER A 83 -1.22 8.46 -5.47
CA SER A 83 -1.42 8.76 -4.06
C SER A 83 -2.28 10.00 -3.87
N GLY A 84 -2.07 11.07 -4.66
CA GLY A 84 -2.93 12.24 -4.66
C GLY A 84 -4.38 11.91 -4.98
N LEU A 85 -4.62 11.15 -6.05
CA LEU A 85 -5.96 10.71 -6.43
C LEU A 85 -6.60 9.81 -5.36
N LEU A 86 -5.83 8.93 -4.74
CA LEU A 86 -6.31 8.05 -3.69
C LEU A 86 -6.85 8.85 -2.48
N PHE A 87 -6.14 9.90 -2.06
CA PHE A 87 -6.59 10.77 -0.97
C PHE A 87 -7.89 11.52 -1.31
N VAL A 88 -8.02 12.01 -2.55
CA VAL A 88 -9.26 12.64 -3.03
C VAL A 88 -10.42 11.64 -3.01
N VAL A 89 -10.21 10.44 -3.58
CA VAL A 89 -11.23 9.38 -3.59
C VAL A 89 -11.65 9.00 -2.18
N LEU A 90 -10.68 8.86 -1.26
CA LEU A 90 -10.96 8.56 0.13
C LEU A 90 -11.80 9.66 0.79
N GLY A 91 -11.43 10.94 0.60
CA GLY A 91 -12.19 12.07 1.12
C GLY A 91 -13.62 12.12 0.58
N TYR A 92 -13.78 11.88 -0.72
CA TYR A 92 -15.09 11.82 -1.38
C TYR A 92 -15.97 10.68 -0.82
N VAL A 93 -15.41 9.50 -0.70
CA VAL A 93 -16.12 8.32 -0.23
C VAL A 93 -16.52 8.44 1.25
N MET A 94 -15.64 8.99 2.08
CA MET A 94 -15.94 9.26 3.50
C MET A 94 -16.85 10.47 3.71
N LYS A 95 -17.27 11.12 2.61
CA LYS A 95 -18.12 12.33 2.66
C LYS A 95 -17.54 13.38 3.60
N LEU A 96 -16.25 13.68 3.42
CA LEU A 96 -15.62 14.76 4.17
C LEU A 96 -16.15 16.09 3.67
N ASP A 97 -16.64 16.89 4.60
CA ASP A 97 -17.14 18.25 4.33
C ASP A 97 -16.43 19.22 5.28
N LEU A 98 -15.86 20.27 4.72
CA LEU A 98 -15.09 21.27 5.48
C LEU A 98 -15.96 22.01 6.50
N LEU A 99 -17.25 22.18 6.20
CA LEU A 99 -18.20 22.89 7.05
C LEU A 99 -18.70 22.03 8.22
N ASN A 100 -18.77 20.70 8.02
CA ASN A 100 -19.30 19.74 8.99
C ASN A 100 -18.26 18.69 9.37
N LEU A 101 -16.99 19.10 9.52
CA LEU A 101 -15.90 18.22 9.82
C LEU A 101 -15.92 17.82 11.31
N SER A 102 -16.46 16.64 11.61
CA SER A 102 -16.42 16.11 12.98
C SER A 102 -15.07 15.51 13.31
N THR A 103 -14.68 15.58 14.59
CA THR A 103 -13.43 14.96 15.09
C THR A 103 -13.37 13.47 14.79
N ILE A 104 -14.52 12.78 14.87
CA ILE A 104 -14.64 11.35 14.56
C ILE A 104 -14.21 11.06 13.12
N LYS A 105 -14.77 11.82 12.15
CA LYS A 105 -14.40 11.66 10.72
C LYS A 105 -12.92 11.92 10.44
N ILE A 106 -12.30 12.89 11.14
CA ILE A 106 -10.86 13.15 11.01
C ILE A 106 -10.06 11.97 11.51
N VAL A 107 -10.44 11.39 12.65
CA VAL A 107 -9.74 10.22 13.22
C VAL A 107 -9.87 9.01 12.29
N GLU A 108 -11.07 8.72 11.81
CA GLU A 108 -11.31 7.63 10.85
C GLU A 108 -10.50 7.82 9.57
N PHE A 109 -10.52 9.03 9.00
CA PHE A 109 -9.71 9.36 7.82
C PHE A 109 -8.22 9.14 8.09
N SER A 110 -7.74 9.54 9.25
CA SER A 110 -6.34 9.36 9.65
C SER A 110 -5.97 7.87 9.72
N PHE A 111 -6.83 7.03 10.30
CA PHE A 111 -6.62 5.58 10.32
C PHE A 111 -6.60 4.97 8.91
N MET A 112 -7.46 5.44 8.00
CA MET A 112 -7.44 4.97 6.62
C MET A 112 -6.18 5.40 5.87
N VAL A 113 -5.66 6.61 6.13
CA VAL A 113 -4.36 7.06 5.59
C VAL A 113 -3.22 6.19 6.10
N LEU A 114 -3.18 5.86 7.40
CA LEU A 114 -2.19 4.95 7.97
C LEU A 114 -2.28 3.55 7.35
N TYR A 115 -3.49 3.05 7.14
CA TYR A 115 -3.72 1.78 6.46
C TYR A 115 -3.22 1.80 5.01
N PHE A 116 -3.53 2.84 4.24
CA PHE A 116 -3.03 2.97 2.87
C PHE A 116 -1.51 3.06 2.81
N THR A 117 -0.92 3.78 3.77
CA THR A 117 0.54 3.80 3.94
C THR A 117 1.09 2.38 4.10
N PHE A 118 0.49 1.56 4.97
CA PHE A 118 0.88 0.16 5.15
C PHE A 118 0.79 -0.63 3.85
N ILE A 119 -0.37 -0.58 3.17
CA ILE A 119 -0.60 -1.35 1.94
C ILE A 119 0.37 -0.94 0.83
N ILE A 120 0.60 0.36 0.63
CA ILE A 120 1.50 0.86 -0.42
C ILE A 120 2.94 0.46 -0.13
N LEU A 121 3.40 0.60 1.12
CA LEU A 121 4.77 0.24 1.50
C LEU A 121 5.03 -1.25 1.37
N ILE A 122 4.18 -2.10 1.96
CA ILE A 122 4.38 -3.56 1.93
C ILE A 122 4.32 -4.10 0.50
N SER A 123 3.37 -3.62 -0.29
CA SER A 123 3.19 -4.00 -1.69
C SER A 123 4.32 -3.50 -2.59
N GLY A 124 4.77 -2.26 -2.39
CA GLY A 124 5.88 -1.66 -3.13
C GLY A 124 7.20 -2.38 -2.87
N ILE A 125 7.47 -2.69 -1.59
CA ILE A 125 8.68 -3.45 -1.19
C ILE A 125 8.64 -4.85 -1.77
N ASP A 126 7.50 -5.54 -1.73
CA ASP A 126 7.36 -6.86 -2.32
C ASP A 126 7.57 -6.84 -3.83
N LYS A 127 7.04 -5.85 -4.53
CA LYS A 127 7.24 -5.69 -5.97
C LYS A 127 8.71 -5.53 -6.35
N GLU A 128 9.48 -4.77 -5.58
CA GLU A 128 10.88 -4.47 -5.90
C GLU A 128 11.85 -5.56 -5.40
N ASN A 129 11.64 -6.06 -4.20
CA ASN A 129 12.62 -6.91 -3.50
C ASN A 129 12.16 -8.35 -3.34
N ARG A 130 10.89 -8.68 -3.62
CA ARG A 130 10.29 -10.01 -3.39
C ARG A 130 10.44 -10.46 -1.94
N LYS A 131 10.28 -9.52 -1.03
CA LYS A 131 10.41 -9.74 0.42
C LYS A 131 9.34 -8.95 1.14
N MET A 132 8.79 -9.53 2.20
CA MET A 132 7.98 -8.82 3.17
C MET A 132 8.90 -8.23 4.24
N ASP A 133 8.92 -6.91 4.36
CA ASP A 133 9.76 -6.25 5.36
C ASP A 133 9.14 -6.37 6.74
N LYS A 134 9.97 -6.78 7.73
CA LYS A 134 9.50 -7.00 9.11
C LYS A 134 9.06 -5.71 9.79
N MET A 135 9.76 -4.59 9.54
CA MET A 135 9.39 -3.30 10.16
C MET A 135 8.04 -2.82 9.66
N VAL A 136 7.77 -2.96 8.35
CA VAL A 136 6.46 -2.61 7.78
C VAL A 136 5.37 -3.56 8.28
N SER A 137 5.67 -4.85 8.46
CA SER A 137 4.70 -5.80 9.05
C SER A 137 4.37 -5.45 10.51
N VAL A 138 5.37 -5.07 11.32
CA VAL A 138 5.15 -4.59 12.68
C VAL A 138 4.32 -3.31 12.70
N TYR A 139 4.62 -2.36 11.81
CA TYR A 139 3.80 -1.16 11.64
C TYR A 139 2.33 -1.51 11.35
N GLY A 140 2.06 -2.48 10.45
CA GLY A 140 0.70 -2.97 10.18
C GLY A 140 -0.02 -3.53 11.40
N ILE A 141 0.69 -4.31 12.25
CA ILE A 141 0.14 -4.84 13.51
C ILE A 141 -0.21 -3.69 14.47
N VAL A 142 0.71 -2.73 14.66
CA VAL A 142 0.52 -1.61 15.59
C VAL A 142 -0.70 -0.77 15.20
N ILE A 143 -0.81 -0.37 13.93
CA ILE A 143 -1.96 0.42 13.47
C ILE A 143 -3.28 -0.36 13.58
N SER A 144 -3.25 -1.68 13.36
CA SER A 144 -4.43 -2.53 13.52
C SER A 144 -4.90 -2.60 14.98
N ILE A 145 -3.97 -2.75 15.92
CA ILE A 145 -4.30 -2.75 17.34
C ILE A 145 -4.88 -1.40 17.77
N MET A 146 -4.26 -0.30 17.34
CA MET A 146 -4.77 1.04 17.62
C MET A 146 -6.18 1.26 17.06
N TYR A 147 -6.43 0.81 15.83
CA TYR A 147 -7.74 0.92 15.19
C TYR A 147 -8.79 0.03 15.88
N MET A 148 -8.44 -1.20 16.24
CA MET A 148 -9.34 -2.08 17.01
C MET A 148 -9.72 -1.47 18.36
N LEU A 149 -8.77 -0.88 19.07
CA LEU A 149 -9.02 -0.17 20.35
C LEU A 149 -9.97 1.03 20.13
N TYR A 150 -9.73 1.82 19.07
CA TYR A 150 -10.60 2.93 18.70
C TYR A 150 -12.04 2.46 18.46
N LEU A 151 -12.23 1.40 17.65
CA LEU A 151 -13.57 0.86 17.35
C LEU A 151 -14.27 0.30 18.61
N CYS A 152 -13.55 -0.34 19.51
CA CYS A 152 -14.11 -0.84 20.76
C CYS A 152 -14.54 0.29 21.72
N ILE A 153 -13.78 1.40 21.77
CA ILE A 153 -14.04 2.50 22.73
C ILE A 153 -15.09 3.46 22.18
N VAL A 154 -15.00 3.83 20.89
CA VAL A 154 -15.83 4.88 20.30
C VAL A 154 -17.12 4.31 19.68
N GLU A 155 -17.02 3.20 18.95
CA GLU A 155 -18.15 2.60 18.24
C GLU A 155 -18.83 1.46 19.00
N ASN A 156 -18.41 1.13 20.23
CA ASN A 156 -18.92 0.00 21.00
C ASN A 156 -18.92 -1.32 20.18
N ALA A 157 -17.92 -1.49 19.34
CA ALA A 157 -17.83 -2.62 18.44
C ALA A 157 -17.61 -3.94 19.21
N ASN A 158 -18.04 -5.07 18.60
CA ASN A 158 -18.00 -6.36 19.25
C ASN A 158 -16.57 -6.82 19.59
N ILE A 159 -16.22 -6.78 20.87
CA ILE A 159 -14.90 -7.12 21.40
C ILE A 159 -14.46 -8.56 21.08
N TYR A 160 -15.41 -9.50 21.01
CA TYR A 160 -15.11 -10.91 20.66
C TYR A 160 -14.55 -11.05 19.25
N ARG A 161 -15.09 -10.26 18.29
CA ARG A 161 -14.62 -10.26 16.91
C ARG A 161 -13.15 -9.77 16.83
N TYR A 162 -12.81 -8.71 17.53
CA TYR A 162 -11.46 -8.17 17.54
C TYR A 162 -10.50 -9.01 18.35
N GLY A 163 -10.99 -9.68 19.41
CA GLY A 163 -10.25 -10.70 20.14
C GLY A 163 -9.80 -11.87 19.25
N ILE A 164 -10.64 -12.30 18.31
CA ILE A 164 -10.29 -13.33 17.31
C ILE A 164 -9.15 -12.82 16.40
N TYR A 165 -9.22 -11.57 15.91
CA TYR A 165 -8.15 -11.03 15.05
C TYR A 165 -6.83 -10.89 15.80
N LEU A 166 -6.87 -10.49 17.07
CA LEU A 166 -5.69 -10.43 17.92
C LEU A 166 -5.09 -11.85 18.15
N ALA A 167 -5.93 -12.85 18.38
CA ALA A 167 -5.50 -14.25 18.50
C ALA A 167 -4.84 -14.74 17.19
N LEU A 168 -5.37 -14.37 16.03
CA LEU A 168 -4.77 -14.71 14.74
C LEU A 168 -3.36 -14.09 14.58
N TYR A 169 -3.17 -12.82 14.97
CA TYR A 169 -1.82 -12.22 14.98
C TYR A 169 -0.85 -13.00 15.85
N ILE A 170 -1.27 -13.36 17.07
CA ILE A 170 -0.44 -14.12 18.01
C ILE A 170 -0.08 -15.49 17.42
N ILE A 171 -1.05 -16.21 16.86
CA ILE A 171 -0.84 -17.52 16.24
C ILE A 171 0.18 -17.42 15.09
N VAL A 172 0.04 -16.43 14.20
CA VAL A 172 0.95 -16.24 13.07
C VAL A 172 2.37 -15.91 13.55
N LEU A 173 2.52 -15.08 14.58
CA LEU A 173 3.82 -14.76 15.17
C LEU A 173 4.47 -15.95 15.86
N ILE A 174 3.70 -16.78 16.56
CA ILE A 174 4.19 -18.03 17.17
C ILE A 174 4.64 -19.00 16.07
N LEU A 175 3.85 -19.18 15.02
CA LEU A 175 4.19 -20.02 13.89
C LEU A 175 5.48 -19.53 13.20
N ASP A 176 5.68 -18.20 13.04
CA ASP A 176 6.91 -17.64 12.49
C ASP A 176 8.13 -18.01 13.35
N THR A 177 8.03 -17.87 14.67
CA THR A 177 9.13 -18.23 15.59
C THR A 177 9.46 -19.72 15.58
N ILE A 178 8.47 -20.60 15.44
CA ILE A 178 8.67 -22.06 15.35
C ILE A 178 9.27 -22.42 14.00
N THR A 179 8.76 -21.84 12.91
CA THR A 179 9.23 -22.13 11.54
C THR A 179 10.63 -21.57 11.27
N LEU A 180 10.96 -20.39 11.81
CA LEU A 180 12.31 -19.81 11.73
C LEU A 180 13.37 -20.69 12.39
N LYS A 181 13.04 -21.34 13.52
CA LYS A 181 13.95 -22.31 14.20
C LYS A 181 14.15 -23.57 13.37
N ARG A 182 13.19 -23.99 12.56
CA ARG A 182 13.19 -25.25 11.81
C ARG A 182 13.54 -25.11 10.33
N PHE A 183 13.16 -24.00 9.71
CA PHE A 183 13.31 -23.72 8.28
C PHE A 183 13.62 -22.23 8.08
N ALA A 184 14.87 -21.84 8.02
CA ALA A 184 15.37 -20.46 7.89
C ALA A 184 14.82 -19.64 6.67
N LYS A 185 13.68 -19.97 6.08
CA LYS A 185 13.29 -19.51 4.74
C LYS A 185 11.89 -18.91 4.57
N ASN A 186 10.99 -18.95 5.55
CA ASN A 186 9.57 -18.64 5.30
C ASN A 186 8.99 -17.33 5.88
N SER A 187 9.83 -16.31 6.11
CA SER A 187 9.39 -14.96 6.49
C SER A 187 8.43 -14.30 5.47
N TYR A 188 8.40 -14.77 4.21
CA TYR A 188 7.53 -14.24 3.17
C TYR A 188 6.06 -14.61 3.41
N LEU A 189 5.77 -15.87 3.69
CA LEU A 189 4.41 -16.36 3.96
C LEU A 189 3.82 -15.69 5.21
N THR A 190 4.61 -15.57 6.27
CA THR A 190 4.21 -14.86 7.49
C THR A 190 3.81 -13.42 7.20
N GLY A 191 4.63 -12.71 6.40
CA GLY A 191 4.31 -11.35 6.00
C GLY A 191 2.99 -11.22 5.22
N ILE A 192 2.68 -12.17 4.32
CA ILE A 192 1.40 -12.22 3.61
C ILE A 192 0.24 -12.49 4.60
N LEU A 193 0.39 -13.41 5.54
CA LEU A 193 -0.65 -13.70 6.53
C LEU A 193 -0.93 -12.48 7.42
N LEU A 194 0.12 -11.81 7.90
CA LEU A 194 -0.02 -10.56 8.65
C LEU A 194 -0.72 -9.47 7.83
N MET A 195 -0.38 -9.34 6.55
CA MET A 195 -1.04 -8.41 5.64
C MET A 195 -2.54 -8.72 5.49
N ILE A 196 -2.92 -9.99 5.34
CA ILE A 196 -4.32 -10.42 5.24
C ILE A 196 -5.09 -10.10 6.52
N ILE A 197 -4.50 -10.33 7.71
CA ILE A 197 -5.15 -10.00 8.99
C ILE A 197 -5.33 -8.48 9.11
N THR A 198 -4.33 -7.67 8.74
CA THR A 198 -4.45 -6.21 8.71
C THR A 198 -5.59 -5.76 7.79
N MET A 199 -5.71 -6.36 6.60
CA MET A 199 -6.82 -6.10 5.68
C MET A 199 -8.16 -6.45 6.32
N LEU A 200 -8.28 -7.62 6.99
CA LEU A 200 -9.50 -8.02 7.69
C LEU A 200 -9.95 -7.02 8.74
N VAL A 201 -9.00 -6.42 9.46
CA VAL A 201 -9.28 -5.42 10.49
C VAL A 201 -9.83 -4.12 9.87
N PHE A 202 -9.19 -3.60 8.82
CA PHE A 202 -9.52 -2.30 8.23
C PHE A 202 -10.64 -2.36 7.19
N THR A 203 -10.68 -3.38 6.35
CA THR A 203 -11.61 -3.43 5.21
C THR A 203 -12.72 -4.48 5.38
N GLY A 204 -12.63 -5.26 6.46
CA GLY A 204 -13.61 -6.30 6.76
C GLY A 204 -13.52 -7.53 5.83
N ARG A 205 -14.32 -8.54 6.16
CA ARG A 205 -14.23 -9.87 5.52
C ARG A 205 -14.55 -9.86 4.03
N TYR A 206 -15.58 -9.12 3.61
CA TYR A 206 -16.03 -9.14 2.20
C TYR A 206 -14.98 -8.56 1.25
N VAL A 207 -14.45 -7.37 1.59
CA VAL A 207 -13.40 -6.72 0.78
C VAL A 207 -12.14 -7.57 0.75
N THR A 208 -11.75 -8.16 1.88
CA THR A 208 -10.55 -9.00 1.95
C THR A 208 -10.71 -10.28 1.12
N ILE A 209 -11.86 -10.97 1.19
CA ILE A 209 -12.12 -12.17 0.38
C ILE A 209 -12.11 -11.82 -1.11
N ASN A 210 -12.80 -10.75 -1.52
CA ASN A 210 -12.78 -10.29 -2.90
C ASN A 210 -11.37 -9.97 -3.39
N SER A 211 -10.55 -9.34 -2.53
CA SER A 211 -9.16 -9.04 -2.84
C SER A 211 -8.33 -10.30 -3.09
N ILE A 212 -8.54 -11.33 -2.28
CA ILE A 212 -7.87 -12.63 -2.45
C ILE A 212 -8.30 -13.29 -3.77
N ILE A 213 -9.61 -13.30 -4.07
CA ILE A 213 -10.14 -13.87 -5.31
C ILE A 213 -9.56 -13.15 -6.53
N ILE A 214 -9.59 -11.80 -6.54
CA ILE A 214 -9.03 -11.01 -7.65
C ILE A 214 -7.52 -11.28 -7.80
N THR A 215 -6.80 -11.41 -6.69
CA THR A 215 -5.37 -11.73 -6.72
C THR A 215 -5.11 -13.09 -7.34
N LEU A 216 -5.87 -14.11 -6.95
CA LEU A 216 -5.74 -15.47 -7.52
C LEU A 216 -6.06 -15.47 -9.02
N LEU A 217 -7.11 -14.77 -9.45
CA LEU A 217 -7.45 -14.61 -10.86
C LEU A 217 -6.35 -13.89 -11.65
N ALA A 218 -5.85 -12.78 -11.13
CA ALA A 218 -4.75 -12.04 -11.77
C ALA A 218 -3.48 -12.88 -11.90
N MET A 219 -3.15 -13.67 -10.87
CA MET A 219 -2.02 -14.60 -10.92
C MET A 219 -2.24 -15.73 -11.92
N ALA A 220 -3.44 -16.30 -11.99
CA ALA A 220 -3.77 -17.33 -12.97
C ALA A 220 -3.65 -16.81 -14.40
N ILE A 221 -4.18 -15.60 -14.68
CA ILE A 221 -4.06 -14.93 -16.00
C ILE A 221 -2.57 -14.69 -16.32
N TYR A 222 -1.80 -14.18 -15.36
CA TYR A 222 -0.37 -13.96 -15.55
C TYR A 222 0.37 -15.24 -15.93
N LEU A 223 0.10 -16.35 -15.22
CA LEU A 223 0.71 -17.65 -15.51
C LEU A 223 0.28 -18.20 -16.88
N LEU A 224 -0.97 -18.01 -17.29
CA LEU A 224 -1.46 -18.41 -18.61
C LEU A 224 -0.74 -17.63 -19.74
N ILE A 225 -0.67 -16.30 -19.60
CA ILE A 225 0.02 -15.43 -20.56
C ILE A 225 1.51 -15.83 -20.64
N TYR A 226 2.12 -16.07 -19.49
CA TYR A 226 3.52 -16.48 -19.42
C TYR A 226 3.76 -17.81 -20.19
N LYS A 227 2.92 -18.83 -19.95
CA LYS A 227 2.99 -20.12 -20.67
C LYS A 227 2.80 -19.98 -22.18
N ILE A 228 1.92 -19.06 -22.62
CA ILE A 228 1.70 -18.79 -24.05
C ILE A 228 2.94 -18.16 -24.68
N ILE A 229 3.56 -17.21 -24.01
CA ILE A 229 4.79 -16.54 -24.47
C ILE A 229 5.95 -17.53 -24.51
N GLU A 230 6.10 -18.37 -23.48
CA GLU A 230 7.15 -19.38 -23.39
C GLU A 230 7.04 -20.44 -24.49
N ARG A 231 5.81 -20.85 -24.85
CA ARG A 231 5.57 -21.79 -25.98
C ARG A 231 5.99 -21.19 -27.32
N LYS A 232 5.91 -19.85 -27.50
CA LYS A 232 6.35 -19.16 -28.72
C LYS A 232 7.86 -19.00 -28.81
N ASP A 233 8.56 -19.00 -27.68
CA ASP A 233 9.99 -18.70 -27.59
C ASP A 233 10.72 -19.91 -26.98
N LYS A 234 11.01 -20.92 -27.82
CA LYS A 234 11.66 -22.20 -27.42
C LYS A 234 13.00 -22.06 -26.68
N ASN A 235 13.58 -20.85 -26.60
CA ASN A 235 14.88 -20.55 -26.00
C ASN A 235 14.76 -19.84 -24.63
N ARG A 236 13.58 -19.68 -24.03
CA ARG A 236 13.40 -18.90 -22.79
C ARG A 236 13.08 -19.75 -21.57
N ARG A 237 14.02 -19.74 -20.65
CA ARG A 237 13.99 -19.84 -19.17
C ARG A 237 13.11 -20.90 -18.49
N THR A 238 13.77 -21.73 -17.71
CA THR A 238 13.23 -22.82 -16.89
C THR A 238 12.24 -22.37 -15.79
N ASP A 239 11.28 -23.23 -15.42
CA ASP A 239 10.23 -23.06 -14.38
C ASP A 239 10.74 -22.49 -13.03
N LYS A 240 12.01 -22.69 -12.71
CA LYS A 240 12.64 -22.19 -11.48
C LYS A 240 12.75 -20.66 -11.42
N GLN A 241 12.68 -19.96 -12.57
CA GLN A 241 12.70 -18.51 -12.63
C GLN A 241 11.30 -17.87 -12.49
N ILE A 242 10.23 -18.61 -12.78
CA ILE A 242 8.84 -18.13 -12.70
C ILE A 242 8.43 -17.88 -11.25
N SER A 243 8.73 -18.80 -10.34
CA SER A 243 8.41 -18.64 -8.92
C SER A 243 9.13 -17.45 -8.26
N LYS A 244 10.27 -17.03 -8.84
CA LYS A 244 11.01 -15.84 -8.42
C LYS A 244 10.42 -14.52 -8.94
N THR A 245 9.48 -14.55 -9.90
CA THR A 245 8.99 -13.33 -10.59
C THR A 245 7.66 -12.82 -10.08
N ILE A 246 6.88 -13.60 -9.34
CA ILE A 246 5.55 -13.20 -8.86
C ILE A 246 5.63 -12.58 -7.46
N SER A 247 5.16 -11.35 -7.31
CA SER A 247 5.01 -10.65 -6.03
C SER A 247 3.56 -10.74 -5.56
N ILE A 248 3.24 -11.72 -4.73
CA ILE A 248 1.87 -11.98 -4.25
C ILE A 248 1.34 -10.78 -3.45
N GLY A 249 2.18 -10.22 -2.57
CA GLY A 249 1.81 -9.07 -1.75
C GLY A 249 1.49 -7.83 -2.57
N PHE A 250 2.18 -7.61 -3.70
CA PHE A 250 1.86 -6.51 -4.61
C PHE A 250 0.46 -6.67 -5.22
N TYR A 251 0.16 -7.85 -5.78
CA TYR A 251 -1.17 -8.12 -6.35
C TYR A 251 -2.26 -8.06 -5.29
N LEU A 252 -2.00 -8.59 -4.10
CA LEU A 252 -2.95 -8.59 -2.99
C LEU A 252 -3.28 -7.17 -2.50
N GLY A 253 -2.26 -6.32 -2.32
CA GLY A 253 -2.48 -4.93 -1.92
C GLY A 253 -3.20 -4.11 -2.98
N PHE A 254 -2.82 -4.27 -4.24
CA PHE A 254 -3.49 -3.59 -5.35
C PHE A 254 -4.95 -4.02 -5.49
N SER A 255 -5.23 -5.32 -5.41
CA SER A 255 -6.59 -5.88 -5.44
C SER A 255 -7.43 -5.39 -4.25
N ASN A 256 -6.81 -5.23 -3.07
CA ASN A 256 -7.51 -4.73 -1.90
C ASN A 256 -7.92 -3.26 -2.05
N LEU A 257 -7.03 -2.41 -2.55
CA LEU A 257 -7.35 -1.01 -2.82
C LEU A 257 -8.48 -0.89 -3.85
N LEU A 258 -8.43 -1.67 -4.93
CA LEU A 258 -9.50 -1.69 -5.93
C LEU A 258 -10.83 -2.16 -5.35
N SER A 259 -10.83 -3.26 -4.59
CA SER A 259 -12.04 -3.83 -3.98
C SER A 259 -12.64 -2.86 -2.96
N LEU A 260 -11.81 -2.17 -2.17
CA LEU A 260 -12.26 -1.17 -1.21
C LEU A 260 -12.94 0.00 -1.91
N ILE A 261 -12.29 0.59 -2.92
CA ILE A 261 -12.85 1.70 -3.70
C ILE A 261 -14.18 1.28 -4.35
N PHE A 262 -14.24 0.08 -4.93
CA PHE A 262 -15.45 -0.44 -5.56
C PHE A 262 -16.60 -0.61 -4.56
N VAL A 263 -16.36 -1.24 -3.42
CA VAL A 263 -17.39 -1.43 -2.39
C VAL A 263 -17.88 -0.11 -1.84
N LEU A 264 -16.98 0.82 -1.57
CA LEU A 264 -17.33 2.15 -1.07
C LEU A 264 -18.12 2.96 -2.12
N TYR A 265 -17.77 2.83 -3.40
CA TYR A 265 -18.54 3.45 -4.49
C TYR A 265 -19.93 2.85 -4.59
N CYS A 266 -20.06 1.52 -4.58
CA CYS A 266 -21.35 0.84 -4.65
C CYS A 266 -22.24 1.14 -3.44
N SER A 267 -21.69 1.24 -2.23
CA SER A 267 -22.45 1.60 -1.04
C SER A 267 -23.05 3.02 -1.15
N ASN A 268 -22.28 3.97 -1.68
CA ASN A 268 -22.77 5.31 -1.94
C ASN A 268 -23.84 5.34 -3.05
N PHE A 269 -23.69 4.50 -4.08
CA PHE A 269 -24.64 4.39 -5.17
C PHE A 269 -26.00 3.80 -4.72
N VAL A 270 -25.98 2.77 -3.86
CA VAL A 270 -27.20 2.18 -3.27
C VAL A 270 -27.93 3.20 -2.39
N LEU A 271 -27.21 3.99 -1.59
CA LEU A 271 -27.80 5.06 -0.80
C LEU A 271 -28.41 6.19 -1.67
N TRP A 272 -27.86 6.43 -2.86
CA TRP A 272 -28.38 7.43 -3.80
C TRP A 272 -29.65 6.96 -4.54
N ILE A 273 -29.79 5.67 -4.82
CA ILE A 273 -31.00 5.09 -5.47
C ILE A 273 -32.13 4.83 -4.44
N GLY A 274 -31.78 4.61 -3.17
CA GLY A 274 -32.74 4.30 -2.09
C GLY A 274 -33.26 5.52 -1.32
N GLY A 275 -32.84 6.75 -1.65
CA GLY A 275 -33.37 8.02 -1.14
C GLY A 275 -34.28 8.64 -2.17
#